data_c343188e87f09d77f6c99cdfc7824a6c
#
_entry.id   c343188e87f09d77f6c99cdfc7824a6c
#
_cell.length_a   1.000
_cell.length_b   1.000
_cell.length_c   1.000
_cell.angle_alpha   90.00
_cell.angle_beta   90.00
_cell.angle_gamma   90.00
#
_symmetry.space_group_name_H-M   'P 1'
#
loop_
_entity.id
_entity.type
_entity.pdbx_description
1 polymer ?
#
loop_
_entity_poly.entity_id
_entity_poly.type
_entity_poly.pdbx_seq_one_letter_code
_entity_poly.pdbx_strand_id
1 'polypeptide(L)'
;MENGIYAKFNTTKGAVLVKLTHDLTPGTVGNFVGLAEGNLENRVKPQGVKFYDGLKFHRVIPDFMIQGGCPQGTGTGDPGYKFDDEFHPSLKHNRPGVLAMANSGPGTNGSQFYITHISTDWLDNKHTVFGHVVEGQDIVDAVEQGDVLESLEIIREGEEAKNWNAIEAFITFKGLRNKRDAALKAEEEAEMEKLAAGFEKTESGLRYQFIQRGEGKKAESGKTVAVHYEGSLENGKVFDSSYPRKKPIEFRLGQGQVIEGWDEGIALLRVG
;
A
#
# COMPACT_ATOMS: atom_id res chain seq x y z
N MET A 1 -14.12 -21.91 25.19
CA MET A 1 -13.88 -21.35 23.83
C MET A 1 -13.61 -22.49 22.86
N GLU A 2 -14.04 -22.38 21.62
CA GLU A 2 -13.64 -23.31 20.54
C GLU A 2 -12.15 -23.15 20.22
N ASN A 3 -11.57 -24.15 19.54
CA ASN A 3 -10.19 -24.03 19.04
C ASN A 3 -10.05 -22.83 18.11
N GLY A 4 -8.96 -22.08 18.26
CA GLY A 4 -8.69 -20.89 17.44
C GLY A 4 -7.87 -19.84 18.14
N ILE A 5 -7.65 -18.71 17.46
CA ILE A 5 -6.94 -17.55 17.99
C ILE A 5 -7.97 -16.46 18.28
N TYR A 6 -7.87 -15.87 19.45
CA TYR A 6 -8.76 -14.82 19.91
C TYR A 6 -7.96 -13.59 20.33
N ALA A 7 -8.56 -12.43 20.14
CA ALA A 7 -8.08 -11.15 20.66
C ALA A 7 -9.07 -10.63 21.71
N LYS A 8 -8.59 -10.42 22.92
CA LYS A 8 -9.36 -9.79 24.00
C LYS A 8 -8.95 -8.33 24.11
N PHE A 9 -9.87 -7.47 23.75
CA PHE A 9 -9.72 -6.03 23.85
C PHE A 9 -10.24 -5.58 25.23
N ASN A 10 -9.35 -5.19 26.11
CA ASN A 10 -9.71 -4.58 27.39
C ASN A 10 -9.79 -3.07 27.17
N THR A 11 -11.00 -2.54 27.16
CA THR A 11 -11.27 -1.12 26.93
C THR A 11 -11.74 -0.41 28.19
N THR A 12 -11.73 0.91 28.21
CA THR A 12 -12.32 1.72 29.30
C THR A 12 -13.81 1.48 29.53
N LYS A 13 -14.52 0.85 28.58
CA LYS A 13 -15.95 0.49 28.71
C LYS A 13 -16.18 -0.98 29.07
N GLY A 14 -15.14 -1.82 29.02
CA GLY A 14 -15.22 -3.25 29.32
C GLY A 14 -14.43 -4.09 28.33
N ALA A 15 -14.61 -5.41 28.39
CA ALA A 15 -13.87 -6.35 27.58
C ALA A 15 -14.69 -6.81 26.36
N VAL A 16 -14.01 -6.91 25.22
CA VAL A 16 -14.57 -7.46 23.95
C VAL A 16 -13.71 -8.64 23.54
N LEU A 17 -14.31 -9.79 23.27
CA LEU A 17 -13.62 -10.97 22.76
C LEU A 17 -13.92 -11.16 21.28
N VAL A 18 -12.87 -11.24 20.48
CA VAL A 18 -12.93 -11.39 19.02
C VAL A 18 -12.24 -12.68 18.60
N LYS A 19 -12.91 -13.52 17.82
CA LYS A 19 -12.29 -14.68 17.16
C LYS A 19 -11.64 -14.21 15.86
N LEU A 20 -10.34 -14.52 15.71
CA LEU A 20 -9.56 -14.17 14.52
C LEU A 20 -9.62 -15.28 13.47
N THR A 21 -9.54 -14.89 12.19
CA THR A 21 -9.64 -15.81 11.03
C THR A 21 -8.26 -16.16 10.47
N HIS A 22 -7.36 -16.64 11.34
CA HIS A 22 -5.96 -16.93 11.01
C HIS A 22 -5.78 -18.02 9.94
N ASP A 23 -6.78 -18.86 9.74
CA ASP A 23 -6.88 -19.88 8.69
C ASP A 23 -7.28 -19.30 7.32
N LEU A 24 -8.02 -18.19 7.28
CA LEU A 24 -8.56 -17.59 6.06
C LEU A 24 -7.79 -16.30 5.64
N THR A 25 -7.26 -15.57 6.62
CA THR A 25 -6.49 -14.33 6.42
C THR A 25 -5.21 -14.34 7.27
N PRO A 26 -4.33 -15.35 7.05
CA PRO A 26 -3.15 -15.56 7.89
C PRO A 26 -2.20 -14.37 7.90
N GLY A 27 -2.02 -13.67 6.77
CA GLY A 27 -1.14 -12.51 6.70
C GLY A 27 -1.64 -11.35 7.52
N THR A 28 -2.91 -11.01 7.43
CA THR A 28 -3.54 -9.91 8.15
C THR A 28 -3.59 -10.21 9.65
N VAL A 29 -4.01 -11.43 10.04
CA VAL A 29 -3.98 -11.87 11.44
C VAL A 29 -2.54 -11.90 11.97
N GLY A 30 -1.57 -12.34 11.14
CA GLY A 30 -0.15 -12.34 11.50
C GLY A 30 0.41 -10.95 11.82
N ASN A 31 0.05 -9.95 11.01
CA ASN A 31 0.35 -8.55 11.29
C ASN A 31 -0.26 -8.09 12.61
N PHE A 32 -1.56 -8.29 12.79
CA PHE A 32 -2.29 -7.84 13.95
C PHE A 32 -1.78 -8.49 15.25
N VAL A 33 -1.63 -9.81 15.26
CA VAL A 33 -1.12 -10.58 16.42
C VAL A 33 0.34 -10.21 16.70
N GLY A 34 1.19 -10.12 15.69
CA GLY A 34 2.59 -9.76 15.86
C GLY A 34 2.79 -8.37 16.45
N LEU A 35 1.96 -7.40 16.07
CA LEU A 35 1.92 -6.06 16.68
C LEU A 35 1.36 -6.12 18.10
N ALA A 36 0.29 -6.86 18.35
CA ALA A 36 -0.33 -7.00 19.66
C ALA A 36 0.62 -7.60 20.71
N GLU A 37 1.43 -8.56 20.31
CA GLU A 37 2.43 -9.20 21.17
C GLU A 37 3.76 -8.45 21.26
N GLY A 38 3.97 -7.43 20.39
CA GLY A 38 5.22 -6.66 20.30
C GLY A 38 6.35 -7.41 19.60
N ASN A 39 6.05 -8.49 18.90
CA ASN A 39 7.03 -9.36 18.24
C ASN A 39 7.29 -8.96 16.79
N LEU A 40 6.43 -8.14 16.18
CA LEU A 40 6.58 -7.66 14.81
C LEU A 40 7.32 -6.32 14.80
N GLU A 41 8.42 -6.27 14.04
CA GLU A 41 9.20 -5.04 13.85
C GLU A 41 8.34 -3.92 13.25
N ASN A 42 8.42 -2.74 13.84
CA ASN A 42 7.72 -1.54 13.42
C ASN A 42 8.55 -0.29 13.76
N ARG A 43 8.17 0.87 13.17
CA ARG A 43 8.92 2.13 13.37
C ARG A 43 8.42 2.97 14.54
N VAL A 44 7.41 2.50 15.27
CA VAL A 44 6.73 3.28 16.32
C VAL A 44 7.13 2.87 17.72
N LYS A 45 7.15 1.57 17.97
CA LYS A 45 7.48 1.00 19.29
C LYS A 45 8.68 0.06 19.19
N PRO A 46 9.55 0.03 20.20
CA PRO A 46 10.64 -0.94 20.26
C PRO A 46 10.12 -2.39 20.26
N GLN A 47 10.95 -3.32 19.80
CA GLN A 47 10.62 -4.74 19.88
C GLN A 47 10.38 -5.18 21.32
N GLY A 48 9.39 -6.04 21.54
CA GLY A 48 8.94 -6.49 22.86
C GLY A 48 7.89 -5.58 23.49
N VAL A 49 7.60 -4.41 22.91
CA VAL A 49 6.56 -3.51 23.42
C VAL A 49 5.28 -3.71 22.60
N LYS A 50 4.20 -4.06 23.30
CA LYS A 50 2.87 -4.25 22.72
C LYS A 50 2.40 -2.98 22.02
N PHE A 51 2.03 -3.10 20.75
CA PHE A 51 1.74 -1.94 19.90
C PHE A 51 0.44 -1.25 20.28
N TYR A 52 -0.60 -2.02 20.57
CA TYR A 52 -1.96 -1.50 20.73
C TYR A 52 -2.29 -0.99 22.13
N ASP A 53 -1.55 -1.39 23.16
CA ASP A 53 -1.83 -1.01 24.55
C ASP A 53 -1.73 0.51 24.73
N GLY A 54 -2.78 1.08 25.28
CA GLY A 54 -2.94 2.51 25.55
C GLY A 54 -3.38 3.36 24.35
N LEU A 55 -3.67 2.75 23.20
CA LEU A 55 -4.16 3.49 22.03
C LEU A 55 -5.65 3.85 22.18
N LYS A 56 -6.04 4.96 21.56
CA LYS A 56 -7.41 5.46 21.58
C LYS A 56 -8.22 4.96 20.38
N PHE A 57 -9.52 4.81 20.59
CA PHE A 57 -10.48 4.79 19.50
C PHE A 57 -10.65 6.22 19.01
N HIS A 58 -9.86 6.58 18.01
CA HIS A 58 -9.75 7.97 17.53
C HIS A 58 -10.92 8.40 16.62
N ARG A 59 -11.71 7.44 16.13
CA ARG A 59 -12.89 7.70 15.31
C ARG A 59 -13.99 6.71 15.68
N VAL A 60 -15.13 7.24 16.11
CA VAL A 60 -16.33 6.45 16.41
C VAL A 60 -17.49 7.10 15.67
N ILE A 61 -18.23 6.31 14.90
CA ILE A 61 -19.44 6.76 14.21
C ILE A 61 -20.58 5.86 14.68
N PRO A 62 -21.56 6.41 15.42
CA PRO A 62 -22.74 5.67 15.84
C PRO A 62 -23.42 4.97 14.68
N ASP A 63 -23.97 3.79 14.92
CA ASP A 63 -24.65 2.96 13.90
C ASP A 63 -23.77 2.58 12.69
N PHE A 64 -22.44 2.68 12.86
CA PHE A 64 -21.48 2.27 11.82
C PHE A 64 -20.32 1.46 12.41
N MET A 65 -19.35 2.11 13.08
CA MET A 65 -18.16 1.40 13.57
C MET A 65 -17.37 2.21 14.62
N ILE A 66 -16.52 1.50 15.36
CA ILE A 66 -15.43 2.07 16.15
C ILE A 66 -14.09 1.78 15.46
N GLN A 67 -13.20 2.78 15.36
CA GLN A 67 -11.89 2.66 14.68
C GLN A 67 -10.76 3.01 15.67
N GLY A 68 -9.78 2.10 15.74
CA GLY A 68 -8.60 2.22 16.59
C GLY A 68 -7.32 1.83 15.86
N GLY A 69 -6.24 1.59 16.64
CA GLY A 69 -4.96 1.09 16.12
C GLY A 69 -4.05 2.15 15.47
N CYS A 70 -4.42 3.44 15.55
CA CYS A 70 -3.55 4.54 15.11
C CYS A 70 -2.59 4.91 16.24
N PRO A 71 -1.25 4.77 16.06
CA PRO A 71 -0.30 5.08 17.12
C PRO A 71 -0.26 6.56 17.53
N GLN A 72 -0.66 7.46 16.60
CA GLN A 72 -0.74 8.90 16.86
C GLN A 72 -2.11 9.33 17.38
N GLY A 73 -3.12 8.45 17.37
CA GLY A 73 -4.48 8.78 17.76
C GLY A 73 -5.20 9.81 16.87
N THR A 74 -4.73 10.00 15.65
CA THR A 74 -5.24 11.01 14.70
C THR A 74 -5.87 10.41 13.44
N GLY A 75 -5.69 9.11 13.22
CA GLY A 75 -6.10 8.40 11.99
C GLY A 75 -5.05 8.41 10.89
N THR A 76 -3.97 9.18 11.00
CA THR A 76 -2.91 9.28 9.98
C THR A 76 -1.67 8.43 10.28
N GLY A 77 -1.52 7.94 11.52
CA GLY A 77 -0.38 7.10 11.93
C GLY A 77 -0.49 5.66 11.44
N ASP A 78 0.65 5.07 11.14
CA ASP A 78 0.81 3.66 10.76
C ASP A 78 2.03 3.01 11.45
N PRO A 79 2.26 1.71 11.33
CA PRO A 79 3.39 1.03 11.98
C PRO A 79 4.74 1.28 11.27
N GLY A 80 4.79 2.13 10.24
CA GLY A 80 5.96 2.42 9.41
C GLY A 80 6.08 1.54 8.15
N TYR A 81 5.02 0.81 7.84
CA TYR A 81 4.90 0.01 6.61
C TYR A 81 3.44 -0.15 6.22
N LYS A 82 3.23 -0.60 4.98
CA LYS A 82 1.92 -0.98 4.43
C LYS A 82 1.98 -2.37 3.83
N PHE A 83 0.81 -3.04 3.76
CA PHE A 83 0.68 -4.36 3.16
C PHE A 83 -0.64 -4.50 2.39
N ASP A 84 -0.70 -5.51 1.53
CA ASP A 84 -1.82 -5.75 0.63
C ASP A 84 -3.10 -6.17 1.34
N ASP A 85 -4.22 -6.07 0.62
CA ASP A 85 -5.48 -6.64 1.05
C ASP A 85 -5.46 -8.17 0.94
N GLU A 86 -6.15 -8.85 1.85
CA GLU A 86 -6.25 -10.30 1.93
C GLU A 86 -7.73 -10.69 2.00
N PHE A 87 -8.42 -10.56 0.86
CA PHE A 87 -9.84 -10.84 0.78
C PHE A 87 -10.10 -12.35 0.69
N HIS A 88 -11.07 -12.83 1.47
CA HIS A 88 -11.57 -14.20 1.37
C HIS A 88 -13.07 -14.20 1.08
N PRO A 89 -13.56 -15.02 0.12
CA PRO A 89 -14.98 -15.00 -0.30
C PRO A 89 -16.00 -15.22 0.81
N SER A 90 -15.67 -16.02 1.83
CA SER A 90 -16.55 -16.31 2.96
C SER A 90 -16.56 -15.22 4.04
N LEU A 91 -15.60 -14.29 4.01
CA LEU A 91 -15.52 -13.21 5.00
C LEU A 91 -16.19 -11.95 4.48
N LYS A 92 -17.26 -11.56 5.15
CA LYS A 92 -18.16 -10.47 4.74
C LYS A 92 -18.52 -9.57 5.92
N HIS A 93 -18.88 -8.32 5.60
CA HIS A 93 -19.39 -7.35 6.56
C HIS A 93 -20.92 -7.49 6.78
N ASN A 94 -21.41 -8.70 6.86
CA ASN A 94 -22.83 -9.04 6.85
C ASN A 94 -23.51 -9.05 8.22
N ARG A 95 -22.84 -8.56 9.26
CA ARG A 95 -23.34 -8.56 10.64
C ARG A 95 -22.63 -7.50 11.50
N PRO A 96 -23.18 -7.16 12.68
CA PRO A 96 -22.43 -6.45 13.72
C PRO A 96 -21.19 -7.22 14.16
N GLY A 97 -20.20 -6.50 14.71
CA GLY A 97 -19.01 -7.10 15.32
C GLY A 97 -17.98 -7.65 14.32
N VAL A 98 -18.01 -7.22 13.08
CA VAL A 98 -16.95 -7.57 12.13
C VAL A 98 -15.71 -6.74 12.43
N LEU A 99 -14.57 -7.42 12.65
CA LEU A 99 -13.24 -6.82 12.78
C LEU A 99 -12.58 -6.80 11.39
N ALA A 100 -12.23 -5.61 10.91
CA ALA A 100 -11.61 -5.42 9.61
C ALA A 100 -10.51 -4.33 9.61
N MET A 101 -9.64 -4.36 8.60
CA MET A 101 -8.56 -3.38 8.44
C MET A 101 -9.09 -2.05 7.92
N ALA A 102 -8.74 -0.96 8.59
CA ALA A 102 -8.87 0.38 8.04
C ALA A 102 -7.72 0.65 7.07
N ASN A 103 -8.02 1.23 5.91
CA ASN A 103 -7.06 1.57 4.88
C ASN A 103 -7.44 2.87 4.14
N SER A 104 -6.53 3.40 3.32
CA SER A 104 -6.72 4.58 2.47
C SER A 104 -6.81 4.22 0.98
N GLY A 105 -7.26 3.01 0.67
CA GLY A 105 -7.35 2.42 -0.65
C GLY A 105 -6.59 1.09 -0.74
N PRO A 106 -6.60 0.43 -1.89
CA PRO A 106 -6.02 -0.89 -2.08
C PRO A 106 -4.55 -0.98 -1.64
N GLY A 107 -4.18 -2.04 -0.92
CA GLY A 107 -2.81 -2.32 -0.52
C GLY A 107 -2.21 -1.34 0.50
N THR A 108 -3.03 -0.62 1.26
CA THR A 108 -2.55 0.38 2.24
C THR A 108 -2.84 0.01 3.69
N ASN A 109 -3.06 -1.28 3.98
CA ASN A 109 -3.27 -1.76 5.35
C ASN A 109 -2.02 -1.54 6.21
N GLY A 110 -2.21 -1.25 7.49
CA GLY A 110 -1.14 -1.03 8.46
C GLY A 110 -1.49 -1.61 9.83
N SER A 111 -1.67 -0.76 10.84
CA SER A 111 -2.09 -1.15 12.19
C SER A 111 -3.53 -0.79 12.51
N GLN A 112 -4.17 0.09 11.74
CA GLN A 112 -5.52 0.56 12.05
C GLN A 112 -6.56 -0.49 11.69
N PHE A 113 -7.54 -0.65 12.56
CA PHE A 113 -8.67 -1.57 12.43
C PHE A 113 -9.97 -0.88 12.82
N TYR A 114 -11.09 -1.48 12.47
CA TYR A 114 -12.40 -1.10 12.98
C TYR A 114 -13.23 -2.32 13.34
N ILE A 115 -14.20 -2.11 14.25
CA ILE A 115 -15.21 -3.10 14.62
C ILE A 115 -16.58 -2.49 14.33
N THR A 116 -17.44 -3.21 13.64
CA THR A 116 -18.74 -2.69 13.16
C THR A 116 -19.83 -2.76 14.22
N HIS A 117 -20.73 -1.77 14.24
CA HIS A 117 -21.97 -1.78 15.02
C HIS A 117 -23.09 -2.50 14.30
N ILE A 118 -23.08 -2.46 12.95
CA ILE A 118 -24.11 -3.04 12.07
C ILE A 118 -23.46 -3.80 10.91
N SER A 119 -24.27 -4.45 10.06
CA SER A 119 -23.84 -4.92 8.75
C SER A 119 -23.44 -3.74 7.86
N THR A 120 -22.31 -3.87 7.16
CA THR A 120 -21.72 -2.83 6.30
C THR A 120 -21.26 -3.41 4.96
N ASP A 121 -22.14 -4.12 4.27
CA ASP A 121 -21.85 -4.93 3.07
C ASP A 121 -21.15 -4.12 1.95
N TRP A 122 -21.33 -2.79 1.90
CA TRP A 122 -20.66 -1.91 0.94
C TRP A 122 -19.13 -1.80 1.13
N LEU A 123 -18.60 -2.34 2.24
CA LEU A 123 -17.16 -2.43 2.53
C LEU A 123 -16.53 -3.75 2.07
N ASP A 124 -17.32 -4.69 1.59
CA ASP A 124 -16.84 -5.97 1.08
C ASP A 124 -15.85 -5.76 -0.08
N ASN A 125 -14.77 -6.54 -0.07
CA ASN A 125 -13.66 -6.47 -1.03
C ASN A 125 -12.98 -5.07 -1.13
N LYS A 126 -13.14 -4.23 -0.10
CA LYS A 126 -12.42 -2.95 0.07
C LYS A 126 -11.60 -2.94 1.36
N HIS A 127 -12.08 -3.65 2.37
CA HIS A 127 -11.42 -3.79 3.66
C HIS A 127 -11.32 -5.26 4.04
N THR A 128 -10.13 -5.71 4.42
CA THR A 128 -9.90 -7.10 4.81
C THR A 128 -10.57 -7.41 6.14
N VAL A 129 -11.57 -8.28 6.12
CA VAL A 129 -12.17 -8.86 7.32
C VAL A 129 -11.22 -9.91 7.87
N PHE A 130 -10.87 -9.85 9.16
CA PHE A 130 -9.95 -10.79 9.79
C PHE A 130 -10.38 -11.28 11.17
N GLY A 131 -11.62 -11.01 11.57
CA GLY A 131 -12.21 -11.51 12.81
C GLY A 131 -13.65 -11.07 13.01
N HIS A 132 -14.23 -11.57 14.08
CA HIS A 132 -15.57 -11.18 14.52
C HIS A 132 -15.73 -11.27 16.03
N VAL A 133 -16.52 -10.39 16.59
CA VAL A 133 -16.88 -10.38 18.01
C VAL A 133 -17.66 -11.65 18.35
N VAL A 134 -17.23 -12.32 19.42
CA VAL A 134 -17.92 -13.49 19.98
C VAL A 134 -18.53 -13.16 21.33
N GLU A 135 -17.99 -12.18 22.06
CA GLU A 135 -18.51 -11.66 23.33
C GLU A 135 -18.26 -10.16 23.43
N GLY A 136 -19.20 -9.37 23.99
CA GLY A 136 -19.04 -7.96 24.26
C GLY A 136 -19.42 -7.02 23.11
N GLN A 137 -20.37 -7.39 22.25
CA GLN A 137 -20.89 -6.46 21.24
C GLN A 137 -21.52 -5.20 21.87
N ASP A 138 -22.19 -5.34 23.00
CA ASP A 138 -22.73 -4.24 23.80
C ASP A 138 -21.63 -3.27 24.27
N ILE A 139 -20.43 -3.77 24.56
CA ILE A 139 -19.27 -2.95 24.88
C ILE A 139 -18.78 -2.21 23.63
N VAL A 140 -18.71 -2.89 22.46
CA VAL A 140 -18.38 -2.22 21.17
C VAL A 140 -19.33 -1.05 20.91
N ASP A 141 -20.65 -1.28 21.13
CA ASP A 141 -21.70 -0.28 20.91
C ASP A 141 -21.64 0.88 21.93
N ALA A 142 -21.04 0.65 23.12
CA ALA A 142 -20.87 1.63 24.17
C ALA A 142 -19.56 2.44 24.08
N VAL A 143 -18.60 2.05 23.23
CA VAL A 143 -17.34 2.77 23.05
C VAL A 143 -17.59 4.13 22.41
N GLU A 144 -17.00 5.18 22.98
CA GLU A 144 -17.05 6.55 22.52
C GLU A 144 -15.70 7.00 21.96
N GLN A 145 -15.72 8.03 21.14
CA GLN A 145 -14.48 8.61 20.58
C GLN A 145 -13.60 9.15 21.71
N GLY A 146 -12.36 8.66 21.74
CA GLY A 146 -11.37 9.00 22.77
C GLY A 146 -11.23 7.96 23.85
N ASP A 147 -12.14 6.99 23.95
CA ASP A 147 -11.98 5.83 24.83
C ASP A 147 -10.69 5.08 24.49
N VAL A 148 -10.13 4.41 25.50
CA VAL A 148 -8.81 3.78 25.41
C VAL A 148 -8.93 2.26 25.32
N LEU A 149 -8.17 1.67 24.42
CA LEU A 149 -7.81 0.27 24.45
C LEU A 149 -6.67 0.12 25.48
N GLU A 150 -7.02 -0.24 26.72
CA GLU A 150 -6.07 -0.33 27.82
C GLU A 150 -5.03 -1.43 27.58
N SER A 151 -5.50 -2.59 27.09
CA SER A 151 -4.62 -3.70 26.68
C SER A 151 -5.28 -4.58 25.63
N LEU A 152 -4.45 -5.24 24.82
CA LEU A 152 -4.84 -6.25 23.87
C LEU A 152 -4.13 -7.56 24.18
N GLU A 153 -4.90 -8.61 24.48
CA GLU A 153 -4.38 -9.93 24.81
C GLU A 153 -4.71 -10.95 23.72
N ILE A 154 -3.72 -11.72 23.30
CA ILE A 154 -3.91 -12.81 22.34
C ILE A 154 -4.07 -14.14 23.11
N ILE A 155 -5.17 -14.82 22.85
CA ILE A 155 -5.52 -16.12 23.47
C ILE A 155 -5.50 -17.18 22.37
N ARG A 156 -4.83 -18.30 22.64
CA ARG A 156 -4.71 -19.42 21.72
C ARG A 156 -5.31 -20.67 22.32
N GLU A 157 -6.38 -21.19 21.71
CA GLU A 157 -7.05 -22.42 22.13
C GLU A 157 -6.82 -23.54 21.13
N GLY A 158 -6.39 -24.70 21.62
CA GLY A 158 -6.04 -25.86 20.81
C GLY A 158 -4.60 -25.85 20.30
N GLU A 159 -4.09 -27.02 19.94
CA GLU A 159 -2.68 -27.21 19.56
C GLU A 159 -2.29 -26.48 18.27
N GLU A 160 -3.17 -26.43 17.30
CA GLU A 160 -2.93 -25.71 16.04
C GLU A 160 -2.72 -24.20 16.29
N ALA A 161 -3.61 -23.59 17.07
CA ALA A 161 -3.52 -22.17 17.41
C ALA A 161 -2.28 -21.85 18.26
N LYS A 162 -1.88 -22.74 19.17
CA LYS A 162 -0.65 -22.57 19.99
C LYS A 162 0.61 -22.64 19.15
N ASN A 163 0.63 -23.49 18.14
CA ASN A 163 1.79 -23.69 17.25
C ASN A 163 1.82 -22.71 16.06
N TRP A 164 0.73 -21.95 15.84
CA TRP A 164 0.66 -21.00 14.73
C TRP A 164 1.59 -19.79 14.96
N ASN A 165 2.42 -19.49 13.97
CA ASN A 165 3.42 -18.44 14.02
C ASN A 165 2.94 -17.19 13.26
N ALA A 166 2.57 -16.16 14.00
CA ALA A 166 2.08 -14.89 13.45
C ALA A 166 3.11 -14.18 12.55
N ILE A 167 4.38 -14.16 12.97
CA ILE A 167 5.44 -13.47 12.24
C ILE A 167 5.72 -14.15 10.91
N GLU A 168 5.81 -15.48 10.92
CA GLU A 168 6.03 -16.27 9.70
C GLU A 168 4.87 -16.11 8.71
N ALA A 169 3.63 -16.13 9.20
CA ALA A 169 2.45 -15.92 8.38
C ALA A 169 2.47 -14.55 7.70
N PHE A 170 2.78 -13.48 8.44
CA PHE A 170 2.88 -12.13 7.88
C PHE A 170 4.04 -11.97 6.91
N ILE A 171 5.23 -12.47 7.25
CA ILE A 171 6.40 -12.37 6.36
C ILE A 171 6.16 -13.12 5.05
N THR A 172 5.56 -14.31 5.13
CA THR A 172 5.19 -15.10 3.95
C THR A 172 4.21 -14.32 3.07
N PHE A 173 3.15 -13.77 3.64
CA PHE A 173 2.15 -12.98 2.92
C PHE A 173 2.78 -11.72 2.27
N LYS A 174 3.59 -10.98 3.00
CA LYS A 174 4.30 -9.80 2.49
C LYS A 174 5.29 -10.15 1.38
N GLY A 175 5.93 -11.31 1.47
CA GLY A 175 6.85 -11.83 0.44
C GLY A 175 6.16 -12.12 -0.90
N LEU A 176 4.88 -12.48 -0.91
CA LEU A 176 4.10 -12.66 -2.13
C LEU A 176 3.95 -11.36 -2.92
N ARG A 177 3.73 -10.24 -2.24
CA ARG A 177 3.71 -8.91 -2.86
C ARG A 177 5.03 -8.60 -3.56
N ASN A 178 6.14 -8.75 -2.86
CA ASN A 178 7.47 -8.46 -3.43
C ASN A 178 7.75 -9.31 -4.68
N LYS A 179 7.35 -10.59 -4.68
CA LYS A 179 7.50 -11.48 -5.84
C LYS A 179 6.63 -11.03 -7.02
N ARG A 180 5.38 -10.64 -6.75
CA ARG A 180 4.47 -10.14 -7.78
C ARG A 180 4.99 -8.82 -8.40
N ASP A 181 5.40 -7.87 -7.56
CA ASP A 181 5.90 -6.58 -8.02
C ASP A 181 7.20 -6.74 -8.83
N ALA A 182 8.08 -7.67 -8.42
CA ALA A 182 9.28 -8.01 -9.18
C ALA A 182 8.95 -8.68 -10.54
N ALA A 183 7.94 -9.56 -10.58
CA ALA A 183 7.50 -10.21 -11.81
C ALA A 183 6.89 -9.19 -12.80
N LEU A 184 6.02 -8.29 -12.32
CA LEU A 184 5.45 -7.22 -13.14
C LEU A 184 6.52 -6.29 -13.72
N LYS A 185 7.48 -5.89 -12.89
CA LYS A 185 8.60 -5.07 -13.34
C LYS A 185 9.47 -5.77 -14.39
N ALA A 186 9.72 -7.06 -14.23
CA ALA A 186 10.46 -7.84 -15.21
C ALA A 186 9.70 -8.00 -16.54
N GLU A 187 8.37 -8.11 -16.49
CA GLU A 187 7.52 -8.16 -17.67
C GLU A 187 7.51 -6.82 -18.42
N GLU A 188 7.36 -5.68 -17.69
CA GLU A 188 7.46 -4.34 -18.25
C GLU A 188 8.83 -4.08 -18.89
N GLU A 189 9.92 -4.49 -18.21
CA GLU A 189 11.27 -4.38 -18.77
C GLU A 189 11.45 -5.22 -20.04
N ALA A 190 10.91 -6.43 -20.06
CA ALA A 190 10.97 -7.31 -21.23
C ALA A 190 10.14 -6.79 -22.40
N GLU A 191 8.99 -6.19 -22.14
CA GLU A 191 8.17 -5.54 -23.16
C GLU A 191 8.87 -4.30 -23.75
N MET A 192 9.42 -3.46 -22.87
CA MET A 192 10.22 -2.31 -23.27
C MET A 192 11.44 -2.71 -24.11
N GLU A 193 12.11 -3.82 -23.77
CA GLU A 193 13.25 -4.34 -24.56
C GLU A 193 12.83 -4.77 -25.97
N LYS A 194 11.63 -5.35 -26.12
CA LYS A 194 11.07 -5.70 -27.43
C LYS A 194 10.72 -4.46 -28.27
N LEU A 195 10.07 -3.45 -27.66
CA LEU A 195 9.70 -2.20 -28.33
C LEU A 195 10.93 -1.41 -28.76
N ALA A 196 12.00 -1.47 -28.01
CA ALA A 196 13.25 -0.76 -28.26
C ALA A 196 14.29 -1.62 -29.00
N ALA A 197 13.88 -2.71 -29.63
CA ALA A 197 14.79 -3.56 -30.39
C ALA A 197 15.47 -2.74 -31.52
N GLY A 198 16.82 -2.71 -31.51
CA GLY A 198 17.61 -1.92 -32.46
C GLY A 198 17.85 -0.46 -32.03
N PHE A 199 17.37 -0.04 -30.87
CA PHE A 199 17.70 1.26 -30.31
C PHE A 199 19.03 1.20 -29.54
N GLU A 200 19.79 2.27 -29.61
CA GLU A 200 20.94 2.48 -28.72
C GLU A 200 20.44 2.88 -27.32
N LYS A 201 21.20 2.54 -26.26
CA LYS A 201 20.86 2.84 -24.87
C LYS A 201 22.01 3.60 -24.21
N THR A 202 21.68 4.69 -23.52
CA THR A 202 22.64 5.43 -22.72
C THR A 202 22.81 4.83 -21.33
N GLU A 203 23.78 5.34 -20.54
CA GLU A 203 23.99 4.94 -19.15
C GLU A 203 22.80 5.27 -18.23
N SER A 204 22.07 6.34 -18.52
CA SER A 204 20.86 6.73 -17.79
C SER A 204 19.66 5.83 -18.08
N GLY A 205 19.74 5.02 -19.15
CA GLY A 205 18.65 4.15 -19.61
C GLY A 205 17.82 4.73 -20.74
N LEU A 206 18.11 5.96 -21.21
CA LEU A 206 17.46 6.52 -22.40
C LEU A 206 17.74 5.64 -23.61
N ARG A 207 16.69 5.30 -24.36
CA ARG A 207 16.77 4.53 -25.59
C ARG A 207 16.49 5.44 -26.78
N TYR A 208 17.35 5.41 -27.78
CA TYR A 208 17.25 6.28 -28.93
C TYR A 208 17.66 5.59 -30.22
N GLN A 209 17.16 6.10 -31.32
CA GLN A 209 17.54 5.68 -32.67
C GLN A 209 17.61 6.89 -33.59
N PHE A 210 18.69 7.02 -34.34
CA PHE A 210 18.77 8.04 -35.39
C PHE A 210 18.06 7.55 -36.64
N ILE A 211 16.96 8.20 -37.03
CA ILE A 211 16.33 8.00 -38.31
C ILE A 211 17.17 8.67 -39.41
N GLN A 212 17.69 9.87 -39.11
CA GLN A 212 18.58 10.64 -39.95
C GLN A 212 19.59 11.38 -39.09
N ARG A 213 20.84 11.42 -39.49
CA ARG A 213 21.89 12.19 -38.81
C ARG A 213 22.06 13.54 -39.47
N GLY A 214 21.96 14.62 -38.72
CA GLY A 214 22.28 15.95 -39.18
C GLY A 214 23.78 16.12 -39.45
N GLU A 215 24.15 16.99 -40.40
CA GLU A 215 25.53 17.29 -40.78
C GLU A 215 26.05 18.59 -40.11
N GLY A 216 25.16 19.36 -39.51
CA GLY A 216 25.48 20.64 -38.92
C GLY A 216 26.20 20.54 -37.53
N LYS A 217 26.25 21.64 -36.83
CA LYS A 217 26.88 21.71 -35.52
C LYS A 217 26.19 20.80 -34.51
N LYS A 218 26.96 20.15 -33.62
CA LYS A 218 26.42 19.38 -32.52
C LYS A 218 25.72 20.30 -31.52
N ALA A 219 24.62 19.83 -30.95
CA ALA A 219 23.95 20.53 -29.85
C ALA A 219 24.87 20.56 -28.61
N GLU A 220 25.00 21.73 -27.99
CA GLU A 220 25.91 21.95 -26.86
C GLU A 220 25.12 22.41 -25.63
N SER A 221 25.47 21.87 -24.46
CA SER A 221 24.90 22.28 -23.17
C SER A 221 25.08 23.80 -22.93
N GLY A 222 24.05 24.45 -22.40
CA GLY A 222 23.99 25.90 -22.15
C GLY A 222 23.62 26.74 -23.38
N LYS A 223 23.56 26.18 -24.58
CA LYS A 223 23.10 26.88 -25.78
C LYS A 223 21.59 26.74 -25.96
N THR A 224 20.97 27.73 -26.62
CA THR A 224 19.57 27.64 -27.01
C THR A 224 19.45 26.76 -28.24
N VAL A 225 18.55 25.79 -28.16
CA VAL A 225 18.17 24.89 -29.26
C VAL A 225 16.72 25.14 -29.64
N ALA A 226 16.39 24.99 -30.94
CA ALA A 226 15.04 25.03 -31.46
C ALA A 226 14.73 23.67 -32.06
N VAL A 227 13.72 22.97 -31.53
CA VAL A 227 13.44 21.58 -31.84
C VAL A 227 11.97 21.40 -32.26
N HIS A 228 11.74 20.80 -33.39
CA HIS A 228 10.44 20.24 -33.73
C HIS A 228 10.33 18.83 -33.16
N TYR A 229 9.18 18.50 -32.61
CA TYR A 229 8.94 17.22 -31.95
C TYR A 229 7.50 16.72 -32.12
N GLU A 230 7.35 15.44 -31.93
CA GLU A 230 6.08 14.77 -31.70
C GLU A 230 6.27 13.76 -30.57
N GLY A 231 5.47 13.90 -29.51
CA GLY A 231 5.44 13.00 -28.37
C GLY A 231 4.24 12.07 -28.45
N SER A 232 4.49 10.76 -28.41
CA SER A 232 3.44 9.73 -28.40
C SER A 232 3.64 8.76 -27.24
N LEU A 233 2.54 8.15 -26.79
CA LEU A 233 2.55 7.02 -25.87
C LEU A 233 2.91 5.74 -26.64
N GLU A 234 3.26 4.67 -25.93
CA GLU A 234 3.59 3.36 -26.50
C GLU A 234 2.49 2.79 -27.41
N ASN A 235 1.22 3.10 -27.13
CA ASN A 235 0.08 2.73 -27.95
C ASN A 235 -0.10 3.59 -29.22
N GLY A 236 0.88 4.46 -29.52
CA GLY A 236 0.88 5.35 -30.69
C GLY A 236 0.03 6.61 -30.55
N LYS A 237 -0.63 6.84 -29.40
CA LYS A 237 -1.43 8.05 -29.16
C LYS A 237 -0.51 9.26 -28.98
N VAL A 238 -0.55 10.20 -29.92
CA VAL A 238 0.16 11.48 -29.81
C VAL A 238 -0.49 12.32 -28.70
N PHE A 239 0.33 12.77 -27.73
CA PHE A 239 -0.11 13.62 -26.63
C PHE A 239 0.33 15.08 -26.81
N ASP A 240 1.42 15.33 -27.53
CA ASP A 240 1.84 16.69 -27.92
C ASP A 240 2.70 16.67 -29.19
N SER A 241 2.62 17.74 -29.99
CA SER A 241 3.39 17.92 -31.20
C SER A 241 3.59 19.41 -31.53
N SER A 242 4.77 19.77 -31.97
CA SER A 242 5.08 21.12 -32.42
C SER A 242 4.70 21.36 -33.91
N TYR A 243 4.49 20.30 -34.68
CA TYR A 243 4.22 20.40 -36.10
C TYR A 243 2.91 21.12 -36.46
N PRO A 244 1.77 20.87 -35.81
CA PRO A 244 0.53 21.61 -36.07
C PRO A 244 0.66 23.09 -35.79
N ARG A 245 1.49 23.45 -34.79
CA ARG A 245 1.77 24.85 -34.41
C ARG A 245 2.74 25.54 -35.40
N LYS A 246 3.43 24.80 -36.24
CA LYS A 246 4.50 25.28 -37.17
C LYS A 246 5.56 26.11 -36.45
N LYS A 247 5.78 25.85 -35.16
CA LYS A 247 6.73 26.59 -34.33
C LYS A 247 7.50 25.58 -33.46
N PRO A 248 8.82 25.51 -33.57
CA PRO A 248 9.64 24.68 -32.71
C PRO A 248 9.57 25.15 -31.25
N ILE A 249 9.85 24.27 -30.34
CA ILE A 249 10.15 24.66 -28.95
C ILE A 249 11.57 25.16 -28.85
N GLU A 250 11.78 26.24 -28.11
CA GLU A 250 13.13 26.80 -27.85
C GLU A 250 13.42 26.71 -26.36
N PHE A 251 14.60 26.18 -26.01
CA PHE A 251 15.05 26.09 -24.63
C PHE A 251 16.57 26.00 -24.55
N ARG A 252 17.14 26.25 -23.36
CA ARG A 252 18.56 26.07 -23.10
C ARG A 252 18.86 24.62 -22.72
N LEU A 253 19.65 23.95 -23.54
CA LEU A 253 20.03 22.55 -23.40
C LEU A 253 20.83 22.30 -22.10
N GLY A 254 20.53 21.23 -21.38
CA GLY A 254 21.24 20.80 -20.17
C GLY A 254 21.02 21.70 -18.95
N GLN A 255 19.94 22.49 -18.90
CA GLN A 255 19.61 23.38 -17.81
C GLN A 255 18.33 23.00 -17.05
N GLY A 256 17.81 21.79 -17.28
CA GLY A 256 16.60 21.30 -16.61
C GLY A 256 15.32 22.07 -16.98
N GLN A 257 15.30 22.74 -18.13
CA GLN A 257 14.10 23.44 -18.64
C GLN A 257 13.10 22.48 -19.30
N VAL A 258 13.54 21.27 -19.61
CA VAL A 258 12.78 20.16 -20.19
C VAL A 258 13.02 18.89 -19.37
N ILE A 259 12.29 17.82 -19.65
CA ILE A 259 12.51 16.53 -19.00
C ILE A 259 13.92 16.00 -19.28
N GLU A 260 14.50 15.24 -18.36
CA GLU A 260 15.89 14.73 -18.42
C GLU A 260 16.21 14.02 -19.75
N GLY A 261 15.30 13.16 -20.22
CA GLY A 261 15.48 12.46 -21.50
C GLY A 261 15.60 13.39 -22.71
N TRP A 262 15.03 14.59 -22.66
CA TRP A 262 15.21 15.59 -23.71
C TRP A 262 16.57 16.30 -23.61
N ASP A 263 16.97 16.70 -22.40
CA ASP A 263 18.27 17.32 -22.20
C ASP A 263 19.40 16.37 -22.62
N GLU A 264 19.27 15.08 -22.33
CA GLU A 264 20.23 14.05 -22.76
C GLU A 264 20.13 13.72 -24.24
N GLY A 265 18.93 13.41 -24.72
CA GLY A 265 18.72 12.93 -26.11
C GLY A 265 19.04 13.99 -27.15
N ILE A 266 18.67 15.25 -26.91
CA ILE A 266 18.95 16.35 -27.83
C ILE A 266 20.44 16.71 -27.86
N ALA A 267 21.18 16.47 -26.77
CA ALA A 267 22.64 16.62 -26.74
C ALA A 267 23.37 15.63 -27.69
N LEU A 268 22.68 14.56 -28.12
CA LEU A 268 23.22 13.62 -29.10
C LEU A 268 23.03 14.09 -30.54
N LEU A 269 22.16 15.09 -30.78
CA LEU A 269 21.78 15.54 -32.12
C LEU A 269 22.76 16.54 -32.72
N ARG A 270 22.65 16.70 -34.04
CA ARG A 270 23.25 17.75 -34.85
C ARG A 270 22.17 18.52 -35.59
N VAL A 271 22.45 19.72 -35.98
CA VAL A 271 21.55 20.54 -36.81
C VAL A 271 21.42 19.91 -38.22
N GLY A 272 20.18 19.81 -38.69
CA GLY A 272 19.82 19.28 -40.05
C GLY A 272 18.95 18.05 -40.04
#